data_c9365e082c5d98a597ae9cf8346e63a2
#
_entry.id   c9365e082c5d98a597ae9cf8346e63a2
#
_cell.length_a   1.000
_cell.length_b   1.000
_cell.length_c   1.000
_cell.angle_alpha   90.00
_cell.angle_beta   90.00
_cell.angle_gamma   90.00
#
_symmetry.space_group_name_H-M   'P 1'
#
loop_
_entity.id
_entity.type
_entity.pdbx_description
1 polymer ?
#
loop_
_entity_poly.entity_id
_entity_poly.type
_entity_poly.pdbx_seq_one_letter_code
_entity_poly.pdbx_strand_id
1 'polypeptide(L)'
;MSDTTRGERFVEVDFYELDLDGARFVDCRFTACDFTEKNLVDVTFEGCALFDCRFNDTTLERVAFTGATLSGCSFAMTTLDGCKMTGSTFADCGWRHTTIVGGQWAMVTMRQQKLDGLDFTGARLSDADLSESSLRRTVFADADLSGATLRGADLRDADLRGARVDGIDLAQARFAQTRMDVDAALAVAAAQGIVIG
;
A
#
# COMPACT_ATOMS: atom_id res chain seq x y z
N MET A 1 -1.43 14.33 26.23
CA MET A 1 -2.68 14.46 25.44
C MET A 1 -2.21 14.76 24.04
N SER A 2 -2.46 13.87 23.08
CA SER A 2 -2.04 14.15 21.70
C SER A 2 -2.88 15.28 21.15
N ASP A 3 -2.25 16.41 20.81
CA ASP A 3 -2.95 17.53 20.18
C ASP A 3 -3.40 17.11 18.77
N THR A 4 -4.70 17.28 18.51
CA THR A 4 -5.26 17.02 17.19
C THR A 4 -5.20 18.30 16.37
N THR A 5 -4.43 18.29 15.31
CA THR A 5 -4.34 19.36 14.32
C THR A 5 -5.37 19.11 13.21
N ARG A 6 -6.19 20.09 12.85
CA ARG A 6 -7.24 19.95 11.84
C ARG A 6 -7.18 21.05 10.79
N GLY A 7 -7.32 20.64 9.51
CA GLY A 7 -7.48 21.54 8.36
C GLY A 7 -6.27 22.43 8.07
N GLU A 8 -5.13 22.16 8.71
CA GLU A 8 -3.92 22.97 8.57
C GLU A 8 -3.16 22.63 7.27
N ARG A 9 -2.33 23.58 6.86
CA ARG A 9 -1.46 23.43 5.68
C ARG A 9 0.01 23.56 6.09
N PHE A 10 0.77 22.54 5.73
CA PHE A 10 2.22 22.46 5.91
C PHE A 10 2.87 22.48 4.53
N VAL A 11 3.77 23.42 4.29
CA VAL A 11 4.47 23.56 3.00
C VAL A 11 5.96 23.64 3.26
N GLU A 12 6.71 22.72 2.66
CA GLU A 12 8.18 22.64 2.78
C GLU A 12 8.67 22.58 4.24
N VAL A 13 7.84 21.98 5.12
CA VAL A 13 8.20 21.81 6.53
C VAL A 13 9.12 20.60 6.68
N ASP A 14 10.24 20.82 7.35
CA ASP A 14 11.10 19.75 7.84
C ASP A 14 10.65 19.35 9.26
N PHE A 15 10.24 18.08 9.40
CA PHE A 15 9.74 17.54 10.67
C PHE A 15 10.84 16.87 11.49
N TYR A 16 12.11 16.90 11.07
CA TYR A 16 13.20 16.15 11.69
C TYR A 16 13.30 16.39 13.22
N GLU A 17 13.27 17.62 13.67
CA GLU A 17 13.43 17.96 15.09
C GLU A 17 12.12 17.88 15.90
N LEU A 18 10.95 17.67 15.23
CA LEU A 18 9.66 17.71 15.91
C LEU A 18 9.30 16.33 16.45
N ASP A 19 8.85 16.25 17.70
CA ASP A 19 8.26 15.04 18.26
C ASP A 19 6.83 14.92 17.76
N LEU A 20 6.56 13.85 16.99
CA LEU A 20 5.25 13.59 16.40
C LEU A 20 4.56 12.34 16.98
N ASP A 21 5.15 11.68 17.97
CA ASP A 21 4.60 10.43 18.50
C ASP A 21 3.18 10.64 19.04
N GLY A 22 2.25 9.81 18.54
CA GLY A 22 0.83 9.91 18.84
C GLY A 22 0.13 11.14 18.28
N ALA A 23 0.80 11.96 17.45
CA ALA A 23 0.17 13.13 16.84
C ALA A 23 -0.99 12.74 15.90
N ARG A 24 -2.02 13.58 15.87
CA ARG A 24 -3.17 13.38 14.99
C ARG A 24 -3.37 14.57 14.06
N PHE A 25 -3.27 14.31 12.77
CA PHE A 25 -3.59 15.25 11.72
C PHE A 25 -4.88 14.80 11.03
N VAL A 26 -5.88 15.68 10.97
CA VAL A 26 -7.18 15.39 10.37
C VAL A 26 -7.48 16.45 9.32
N ASP A 27 -7.78 15.99 8.09
CA ASP A 27 -8.09 16.86 6.95
C ASP A 27 -6.99 17.90 6.66
N CYS A 28 -5.74 17.61 7.03
CA CYS A 28 -4.59 18.46 6.81
C CYS A 28 -3.98 18.27 5.42
N ARG A 29 -3.27 19.30 4.94
CA ARG A 29 -2.52 19.26 3.69
C ARG A 29 -1.03 19.42 3.92
N PHE A 30 -0.25 18.50 3.39
CA PHE A 30 1.21 18.54 3.41
C PHE A 30 1.71 18.65 1.96
N THR A 31 2.61 19.59 1.70
CA THR A 31 3.20 19.77 0.38
C THR A 31 4.71 19.90 0.50
N ALA A 32 5.45 19.05 -0.18
CA ALA A 32 6.90 19.00 -0.15
C ALA A 32 7.52 18.92 1.26
N CYS A 33 6.79 18.30 2.19
CA CYS A 33 7.24 18.14 3.58
C CYS A 33 8.23 16.98 3.71
N ASP A 34 9.13 17.11 4.67
CA ASP A 34 10.20 16.15 4.92
C ASP A 34 10.03 15.43 6.25
N PHE A 35 9.88 14.10 6.19
CA PHE A 35 9.85 13.18 7.32
C PHE A 35 11.02 12.20 7.28
N THR A 36 12.07 12.49 6.50
CA THR A 36 13.24 11.61 6.31
C THR A 36 13.91 11.30 7.64
N GLU A 37 14.39 10.05 7.81
CA GLU A 37 15.12 9.57 8.99
C GLU A 37 14.32 9.67 10.31
N LYS A 38 12.97 9.75 10.22
CA LYS A 38 12.08 9.79 11.39
C LYS A 38 11.69 8.38 11.86
N ASN A 39 11.47 8.27 13.14
CA ASN A 39 10.68 7.20 13.71
C ASN A 39 9.32 7.77 14.13
N LEU A 40 8.26 7.40 13.42
CA LEU A 40 6.90 7.86 13.69
C LEU A 40 6.10 6.71 14.33
N VAL A 41 5.67 6.92 15.55
CA VAL A 41 4.94 5.90 16.32
C VAL A 41 3.52 6.39 16.61
N ASP A 42 2.52 5.57 16.25
CA ASP A 42 1.10 5.86 16.51
C ASP A 42 0.57 7.18 15.91
N VAL A 43 1.26 7.73 14.88
CA VAL A 43 0.83 8.96 14.19
C VAL A 43 -0.37 8.70 13.29
N THR A 44 -1.29 9.64 13.23
CA THR A 44 -2.49 9.55 12.38
C THR A 44 -2.54 10.70 11.37
N PHE A 45 -2.74 10.34 10.09
CA PHE A 45 -3.02 11.25 8.97
C PHE A 45 -4.40 10.92 8.38
N GLU A 46 -5.47 11.23 9.10
CA GLU A 46 -6.84 10.90 8.71
C GLU A 46 -7.39 11.92 7.70
N GLY A 47 -7.83 11.45 6.53
CA GLY A 47 -8.35 12.31 5.46
C GLY A 47 -7.35 13.33 4.92
N CYS A 48 -6.06 13.17 5.23
CA CYS A 48 -5.03 14.13 4.85
C CYS A 48 -4.65 14.00 3.37
N ALA A 49 -4.16 15.10 2.80
CA ALA A 49 -3.58 15.13 1.46
C ALA A 49 -2.07 15.44 1.55
N LEU A 50 -1.25 14.49 1.08
CA LEU A 50 0.20 14.59 1.10
C LEU A 50 0.71 14.63 -0.36
N PHE A 51 1.38 15.70 -0.74
CA PHE A 51 1.94 15.90 -2.07
C PHE A 51 3.45 16.06 -2.00
N ASP A 52 4.19 15.28 -2.77
CA ASP A 52 5.65 15.35 -2.90
C ASP A 52 6.40 15.25 -1.57
N CYS A 53 5.79 14.59 -0.57
CA CYS A 53 6.39 14.40 0.75
C CYS A 53 7.41 13.26 0.76
N ARG A 54 8.44 13.39 1.60
CA ARG A 54 9.49 12.38 1.75
C ARG A 54 9.38 11.65 3.08
N PHE A 55 9.35 10.33 3.00
CA PHE A 55 9.42 9.40 4.14
C PHE A 55 10.64 8.48 4.01
N ASN A 56 11.72 8.94 3.36
CA ASN A 56 12.89 8.11 3.11
C ASN A 56 13.59 7.74 4.42
N ASP A 57 14.11 6.52 4.52
CA ASP A 57 14.82 6.01 5.71
C ASP A 57 13.99 6.15 7.02
N THR A 58 12.67 6.16 6.91
CA THR A 58 11.72 6.37 8.00
C THR A 58 11.17 5.03 8.51
N THR A 59 11.00 4.90 9.82
CA THR A 59 10.20 3.81 10.40
C THR A 59 8.82 4.35 10.78
N LEU A 60 7.78 3.75 10.18
CA LEU A 60 6.38 4.06 10.46
C LEU A 60 5.79 2.88 11.25
N GLU A 61 5.69 3.03 12.56
CA GLU A 61 5.15 2.00 13.45
C GLU A 61 3.72 2.34 13.85
N ARG A 62 2.75 1.50 13.44
CA ARG A 62 1.31 1.68 13.67
C ARG A 62 0.77 3.04 13.18
N VAL A 63 1.42 3.64 12.18
CA VAL A 63 0.96 4.90 11.58
C VAL A 63 -0.30 4.66 10.75
N ALA A 64 -1.25 5.59 10.83
CA ALA A 64 -2.49 5.52 10.08
C ALA A 64 -2.59 6.62 9.02
N PHE A 65 -2.84 6.21 7.76
CA PHE A 65 -3.15 7.10 6.63
C PHE A 65 -4.60 6.88 6.15
N THR A 66 -5.52 6.63 7.07
CA THR A 66 -6.90 6.26 6.74
C THR A 66 -7.59 7.32 5.89
N GLY A 67 -8.07 6.95 4.71
CA GLY A 67 -8.72 7.85 3.77
C GLY A 67 -7.82 8.98 3.24
N ALA A 68 -6.51 8.85 3.39
CA ALA A 68 -5.56 9.86 2.93
C ALA A 68 -5.27 9.74 1.43
N THR A 69 -4.88 10.85 0.81
CA THR A 69 -4.36 10.90 -0.57
C THR A 69 -2.88 11.22 -0.53
N LEU A 70 -2.06 10.33 -1.10
CA LEU A 70 -0.61 10.49 -1.21
C LEU A 70 -0.23 10.52 -2.70
N SER A 71 0.37 11.61 -3.15
CA SER A 71 0.77 11.78 -4.55
C SER A 71 2.21 12.29 -4.64
N GLY A 72 3.03 11.64 -5.48
CA GLY A 72 4.45 11.98 -5.64
C GLY A 72 5.30 11.70 -4.41
N CYS A 73 4.76 11.02 -3.39
CA CYS A 73 5.49 10.76 -2.14
C CYS A 73 6.54 9.67 -2.31
N SER A 74 7.63 9.77 -1.55
CA SER A 74 8.70 8.77 -1.55
C SER A 74 8.74 8.00 -0.23
N PHE A 75 8.73 6.68 -0.33
CA PHE A 75 8.90 5.71 0.76
C PHE A 75 10.19 4.89 0.59
N ALA A 76 11.21 5.47 -0.05
CA ALA A 76 12.45 4.75 -0.29
C ALA A 76 13.15 4.39 1.04
N MET A 77 13.51 3.09 1.21
CA MET A 77 14.15 2.55 2.43
C MET A 77 13.28 2.71 3.70
N THR A 78 11.98 2.90 3.53
CA THR A 78 11.00 3.05 4.63
C THR A 78 10.54 1.69 5.15
N THR A 79 10.39 1.58 6.46
CA THR A 79 9.71 0.44 7.09
C THR A 79 8.30 0.84 7.51
N LEU A 80 7.30 0.08 7.03
CA LEU A 80 5.88 0.23 7.38
C LEU A 80 5.49 -0.96 8.27
N ASP A 81 5.44 -0.76 9.58
CA ASP A 81 5.13 -1.82 10.54
C ASP A 81 3.73 -1.64 11.14
N GLY A 82 2.83 -2.59 10.88
CA GLY A 82 1.46 -2.58 11.38
C GLY A 82 0.61 -1.37 10.97
N CYS A 83 0.99 -0.69 9.89
CA CYS A 83 0.34 0.55 9.43
C CYS A 83 -1.10 0.32 8.94
N LYS A 84 -1.93 1.38 9.03
CA LYS A 84 -3.31 1.40 8.52
C LYS A 84 -3.41 2.31 7.31
N MET A 85 -3.59 1.71 6.14
CA MET A 85 -3.73 2.40 4.85
C MET A 85 -5.17 2.35 4.32
N THR A 86 -6.12 1.95 5.16
CA THR A 86 -7.51 1.68 4.75
C THR A 86 -8.13 2.86 4.01
N GLY A 87 -8.61 2.62 2.79
CA GLY A 87 -9.27 3.61 1.93
C GLY A 87 -8.36 4.73 1.43
N SER A 88 -7.04 4.62 1.60
CA SER A 88 -6.12 5.62 1.08
C SER A 88 -5.82 5.43 -0.41
N THR A 89 -5.38 6.52 -1.05
CA THR A 89 -5.00 6.53 -2.46
C THR A 89 -3.53 6.91 -2.60
N PHE A 90 -2.79 6.11 -3.36
CA PHE A 90 -1.40 6.38 -3.72
C PHE A 90 -1.28 6.61 -5.22
N ALA A 91 -0.72 7.74 -5.62
CA ALA A 91 -0.46 8.08 -7.00
C ALA A 91 1.02 8.50 -7.17
N ASP A 92 1.70 7.94 -8.15
CA ASP A 92 3.09 8.27 -8.48
C ASP A 92 4.08 8.19 -7.31
N CYS A 93 3.83 7.28 -6.36
CA CYS A 93 4.67 7.11 -5.18
C CYS A 93 5.88 6.20 -5.46
N GLY A 94 7.00 6.50 -4.77
CA GLY A 94 8.23 5.72 -4.84
C GLY A 94 8.34 4.70 -3.70
N TRP A 95 8.55 3.41 -4.05
CA TRP A 95 8.57 2.27 -3.10
C TRP A 95 9.92 1.52 -3.08
N ARG A 96 11.01 2.17 -3.46
CA ARG A 96 12.31 1.50 -3.58
C ARG A 96 12.86 1.06 -2.23
N HIS A 97 13.11 -0.24 -2.06
CA HIS A 97 13.60 -0.86 -0.82
C HIS A 97 12.69 -0.60 0.40
N THR A 98 11.40 -0.43 0.15
CA THR A 98 10.39 -0.32 1.20
C THR A 98 10.15 -1.71 1.82
N THR A 99 10.10 -1.77 3.14
CA THR A 99 9.73 -2.96 3.90
C THR A 99 8.31 -2.80 4.45
N ILE A 100 7.45 -3.79 4.23
CA ILE A 100 6.09 -3.81 4.77
C ILE A 100 5.98 -5.00 5.74
N VAL A 101 5.52 -4.73 6.95
CA VAL A 101 5.29 -5.76 7.96
C VAL A 101 3.80 -5.79 8.28
N GLY A 102 3.07 -6.68 7.61
CA GLY A 102 1.62 -6.82 7.77
C GLY A 102 0.84 -5.53 7.46
N GLY A 103 -0.10 -5.20 8.33
CA GLY A 103 -0.88 -3.96 8.22
C GLY A 103 -2.23 -4.12 7.53
N GLN A 104 -3.00 -3.02 7.52
CA GLN A 104 -4.35 -2.97 6.98
C GLN A 104 -4.40 -2.08 5.73
N TRP A 105 -4.55 -2.71 4.59
CA TRP A 105 -4.53 -2.11 3.26
C TRP A 105 -5.88 -2.28 2.54
N ALA A 106 -6.95 -2.54 3.29
CA ALA A 106 -8.28 -2.73 2.72
C ALA A 106 -8.75 -1.46 1.97
N MET A 107 -9.38 -1.65 0.82
CA MET A 107 -9.90 -0.56 -0.02
C MET A 107 -8.85 0.48 -0.45
N VAL A 108 -7.57 0.13 -0.39
CA VAL A 108 -6.50 1.01 -0.86
C VAL A 108 -6.56 1.13 -2.38
N THR A 109 -6.28 2.31 -2.91
CA THR A 109 -6.10 2.53 -4.35
C THR A 109 -4.63 2.74 -4.66
N MET A 110 -4.04 1.80 -5.40
CA MET A 110 -2.64 1.83 -5.85
C MET A 110 -2.55 1.48 -7.34
N ARG A 111 -3.38 2.12 -8.14
CA ARG A 111 -3.42 1.89 -9.60
C ARG A 111 -2.15 2.39 -10.27
N GLN A 112 -1.67 1.65 -11.29
CA GLN A 112 -0.53 2.03 -12.13
C GLN A 112 0.77 2.25 -11.34
N GLN A 113 0.86 1.70 -10.13
CA GLN A 113 2.05 1.83 -9.29
C GLN A 113 3.13 0.81 -9.66
N LYS A 114 4.39 1.13 -9.31
CA LYS A 114 5.53 0.23 -9.42
C LYS A 114 5.80 -0.39 -8.05
N LEU A 115 5.24 -1.58 -7.83
CA LEU A 115 5.28 -2.30 -6.55
C LEU A 115 6.16 -3.55 -6.62
N ASP A 116 7.05 -3.60 -7.63
CA ASP A 116 7.87 -4.78 -7.90
C ASP A 116 8.71 -5.19 -6.68
N GLY A 117 8.60 -6.46 -6.31
CA GLY A 117 9.38 -7.07 -5.24
C GLY A 117 8.98 -6.65 -3.83
N LEU A 118 7.89 -5.90 -3.64
CA LEU A 118 7.37 -5.65 -2.32
C LEU A 118 6.81 -6.93 -1.68
N ASP A 119 6.93 -7.02 -0.37
CA ASP A 119 6.42 -8.13 0.42
C ASP A 119 5.17 -7.71 1.21
N PHE A 120 4.01 -8.19 0.79
CA PHE A 120 2.71 -8.02 1.43
C PHE A 120 2.27 -9.28 2.19
N THR A 121 3.21 -10.09 2.66
CA THR A 121 2.89 -11.32 3.39
C THR A 121 1.94 -11.02 4.57
N GLY A 122 0.81 -11.73 4.61
CA GLY A 122 -0.22 -11.59 5.65
C GLY A 122 -0.95 -10.24 5.68
N ALA A 123 -0.69 -9.34 4.73
CA ALA A 123 -1.38 -8.05 4.67
C ALA A 123 -2.86 -8.19 4.31
N ARG A 124 -3.70 -7.31 4.83
CA ARG A 124 -5.14 -7.26 4.50
C ARG A 124 -5.37 -6.27 3.36
N LEU A 125 -5.52 -6.80 2.15
CA LEU A 125 -5.72 -6.06 0.90
C LEU A 125 -7.14 -6.27 0.33
N SER A 126 -8.11 -6.60 1.19
CA SER A 126 -9.48 -6.79 0.72
C SER A 126 -10.01 -5.54 0.02
N ASP A 127 -10.67 -5.73 -1.13
CA ASP A 127 -11.22 -4.67 -1.97
C ASP A 127 -10.18 -3.63 -2.45
N ALA A 128 -8.89 -3.95 -2.42
CA ALA A 128 -7.84 -3.08 -2.92
C ALA A 128 -7.87 -2.95 -4.45
N ASP A 129 -7.64 -1.75 -4.98
CA ASP A 129 -7.47 -1.52 -6.41
C ASP A 129 -5.98 -1.41 -6.78
N LEU A 130 -5.45 -2.50 -7.33
CA LEU A 130 -4.07 -2.64 -7.83
C LEU A 130 -4.03 -2.71 -9.37
N SER A 131 -5.07 -2.20 -10.03
CA SER A 131 -5.20 -2.27 -11.48
C SER A 131 -4.00 -1.65 -12.20
N GLU A 132 -3.57 -2.30 -13.29
CA GLU A 132 -2.51 -1.83 -14.17
C GLU A 132 -1.14 -1.64 -13.51
N SER A 133 -0.98 -2.09 -12.26
CA SER A 133 0.28 -1.98 -11.51
C SER A 133 1.29 -3.04 -11.90
N SER A 134 2.58 -2.69 -11.78
CA SER A 134 3.66 -3.66 -11.85
C SER A 134 3.84 -4.32 -10.49
N LEU A 135 3.56 -5.62 -10.42
CA LEU A 135 3.61 -6.46 -9.23
C LEU A 135 4.58 -7.64 -9.44
N ARG A 136 5.60 -7.40 -10.23
CA ARG A 136 6.57 -8.47 -10.55
C ARG A 136 7.38 -8.82 -9.31
N ARG A 137 7.51 -10.12 -9.04
CA ARG A 137 8.21 -10.64 -7.85
C ARG A 137 7.63 -10.14 -6.51
N THR A 138 6.43 -9.58 -6.53
CA THR A 138 5.72 -9.20 -5.30
C THR A 138 5.28 -10.46 -4.55
N VAL A 139 5.40 -10.44 -3.23
CA VAL A 139 4.97 -11.55 -2.37
C VAL A 139 3.63 -11.20 -1.73
N PHE A 140 2.62 -12.01 -1.96
CA PHE A 140 1.28 -11.95 -1.35
C PHE A 140 0.99 -13.21 -0.52
N ALA A 141 2.04 -13.88 -0.03
CA ALA A 141 1.85 -15.09 0.75
C ALA A 141 0.94 -14.84 1.95
N ASP A 142 -0.10 -15.67 2.12
CA ASP A 142 -1.09 -15.56 3.19
C ASP A 142 -1.83 -14.20 3.25
N ALA A 143 -1.73 -13.36 2.22
CA ALA A 143 -2.45 -12.08 2.17
C ALA A 143 -3.95 -12.27 1.88
N ASP A 144 -4.77 -11.34 2.37
CA ASP A 144 -6.19 -11.29 2.03
C ASP A 144 -6.41 -10.33 0.83
N LEU A 145 -6.60 -10.90 -0.36
CA LEU A 145 -6.90 -10.19 -1.61
C LEU A 145 -8.39 -10.32 -1.99
N SER A 146 -9.27 -10.72 -1.06
CA SER A 146 -10.68 -10.90 -1.35
C SER A 146 -11.29 -9.62 -1.94
N GLY A 147 -11.98 -9.73 -3.06
CA GLY A 147 -12.58 -8.59 -3.77
C GLY A 147 -11.60 -7.62 -4.42
N ALA A 148 -10.30 -7.85 -4.31
CA ALA A 148 -9.31 -6.96 -4.91
C ALA A 148 -9.39 -6.92 -6.45
N THR A 149 -9.05 -5.79 -7.04
CA THR A 149 -8.96 -5.62 -8.49
C THR A 149 -7.50 -5.59 -8.93
N LEU A 150 -7.11 -6.60 -9.69
CA LEU A 150 -5.78 -6.76 -10.30
C LEU A 150 -5.86 -6.70 -11.84
N ARG A 151 -6.89 -6.07 -12.37
CA ARG A 151 -7.12 -5.93 -13.80
C ARG A 151 -5.92 -5.30 -14.51
N GLY A 152 -5.36 -6.01 -15.49
CA GLY A 152 -4.21 -5.54 -16.27
C GLY A 152 -2.89 -5.51 -15.50
N ALA A 153 -2.85 -5.95 -14.25
CA ALA A 153 -1.63 -5.99 -13.44
C ALA A 153 -0.60 -7.00 -13.98
N ASP A 154 0.67 -6.71 -13.75
CA ASP A 154 1.78 -7.59 -14.12
C ASP A 154 2.24 -8.41 -12.91
N LEU A 155 1.76 -9.66 -12.81
CA LEU A 155 2.04 -10.59 -11.71
C LEU A 155 3.16 -11.60 -12.02
N ARG A 156 3.99 -11.34 -13.02
CA ARG A 156 5.07 -12.25 -13.36
C ARG A 156 6.04 -12.43 -12.19
N ASP A 157 6.40 -13.68 -11.92
CA ASP A 157 7.27 -14.10 -10.81
C ASP A 157 6.68 -13.79 -9.41
N ALA A 158 5.43 -13.34 -9.30
CA ALA A 158 4.78 -13.07 -8.01
C ALA A 158 4.44 -14.35 -7.25
N ASP A 159 4.31 -14.25 -5.93
CA ASP A 159 3.94 -15.36 -5.04
C ASP A 159 2.60 -15.08 -4.36
N LEU A 160 1.55 -15.82 -4.74
CA LEU A 160 0.20 -15.74 -4.17
C LEU A 160 -0.16 -16.99 -3.34
N ARG A 161 0.82 -17.80 -2.92
CA ARG A 161 0.53 -18.99 -2.13
C ARG A 161 -0.08 -18.63 -0.79
N GLY A 162 -1.13 -19.32 -0.38
CA GLY A 162 -1.88 -19.03 0.84
C GLY A 162 -2.76 -17.77 0.75
N ALA A 163 -2.66 -17.00 -0.33
CA ALA A 163 -3.48 -15.80 -0.48
C ALA A 163 -4.97 -16.14 -0.66
N ARG A 164 -5.84 -15.37 0.01
CA ARG A 164 -7.28 -15.42 -0.24
C ARG A 164 -7.61 -14.58 -1.47
N VAL A 165 -8.25 -15.22 -2.45
CA VAL A 165 -8.55 -14.61 -3.76
C VAL A 165 -10.04 -14.65 -4.10
N ASP A 166 -10.92 -14.73 -3.09
CA ASP A 166 -12.36 -14.78 -3.29
C ASP A 166 -12.85 -13.48 -3.96
N GLY A 167 -13.53 -13.61 -5.10
CA GLY A 167 -14.07 -12.45 -5.83
C GLY A 167 -13.03 -11.51 -6.45
N ILE A 168 -11.78 -11.93 -6.57
CA ILE A 168 -10.70 -11.14 -7.18
C ILE A 168 -10.95 -10.92 -8.68
N ASP A 169 -10.74 -9.71 -9.19
CA ASP A 169 -10.73 -9.42 -10.62
C ASP A 169 -9.32 -9.50 -11.21
N LEU A 170 -9.07 -10.57 -11.95
CA LEU A 170 -7.80 -10.86 -12.64
C LEU A 170 -7.89 -10.64 -14.16
N ALA A 171 -8.91 -9.95 -14.65
CA ALA A 171 -9.06 -9.70 -16.06
C ALA A 171 -7.84 -9.00 -16.66
N GLN A 172 -7.31 -9.54 -17.76
CA GLN A 172 -6.11 -9.04 -18.44
C GLN A 172 -4.83 -9.01 -17.59
N ALA A 173 -4.82 -9.60 -16.39
CA ALA A 173 -3.61 -9.75 -15.61
C ALA A 173 -2.60 -10.66 -16.33
N ARG A 174 -1.32 -10.37 -16.17
CA ARG A 174 -0.23 -11.10 -16.83
C ARG A 174 0.45 -12.02 -15.83
N PHE A 175 0.53 -13.30 -16.18
CA PHE A 175 1.16 -14.34 -15.38
C PHE A 175 2.33 -14.98 -16.16
N ALA A 176 3.44 -15.20 -15.50
CA ALA A 176 4.51 -16.08 -15.92
C ALA A 176 5.34 -16.42 -14.70
N GLN A 177 5.58 -17.70 -14.44
CA GLN A 177 6.28 -18.18 -13.23
C GLN A 177 5.60 -17.72 -11.91
N THR A 178 4.37 -17.26 -11.98
CA THR A 178 3.58 -16.85 -10.80
C THR A 178 3.25 -18.11 -9.98
N ARG A 179 3.48 -18.05 -8.68
CA ARG A 179 3.20 -19.15 -7.75
C ARG A 179 1.85 -18.91 -7.10
N MET A 180 1.03 -19.96 -7.04
CA MET A 180 -0.30 -19.90 -6.41
C MET A 180 -0.76 -21.31 -6.06
N ASP A 181 -1.71 -21.40 -5.15
CA ASP A 181 -2.35 -22.67 -4.80
C ASP A 181 -3.34 -23.10 -5.89
N VAL A 182 -3.78 -24.36 -5.83
CA VAL A 182 -4.67 -24.94 -6.83
C VAL A 182 -5.97 -24.13 -6.94
N ASP A 183 -6.57 -23.74 -5.82
CA ASP A 183 -7.83 -22.98 -5.82
C ASP A 183 -7.69 -21.62 -6.49
N ALA A 184 -6.60 -20.90 -6.22
CA ALA A 184 -6.27 -19.65 -6.90
C ALA A 184 -6.02 -19.87 -8.41
N ALA A 185 -5.34 -20.96 -8.78
CA ALA A 185 -5.10 -21.30 -10.18
C ALA A 185 -6.42 -21.61 -10.91
N LEU A 186 -7.37 -22.27 -10.26
CA LEU A 186 -8.73 -22.51 -10.80
C LEU A 186 -9.49 -21.21 -11.01
N ALA A 187 -9.41 -20.28 -10.05
CA ALA A 187 -10.03 -18.95 -10.16
C ALA A 187 -9.43 -18.15 -11.34
N VAL A 188 -8.12 -18.17 -11.51
CA VAL A 188 -7.43 -17.56 -12.66
C VAL A 188 -7.90 -18.20 -13.97
N ALA A 189 -7.93 -19.51 -14.04
CA ALA A 189 -8.38 -20.23 -15.25
C ALA A 189 -9.81 -19.86 -15.63
N ALA A 190 -10.72 -19.83 -14.65
CA ALA A 190 -12.10 -19.42 -14.86
C ALA A 190 -12.21 -17.97 -15.36
N ALA A 191 -11.45 -17.04 -14.77
CA ALA A 191 -11.39 -15.63 -15.18
C ALA A 191 -10.86 -15.44 -16.61
N GLN A 192 -10.00 -16.39 -17.08
CA GLN A 192 -9.50 -16.42 -18.46
C GLN A 192 -10.42 -17.18 -19.44
N GLY A 193 -11.60 -17.61 -18.98
CA GLY A 193 -12.56 -18.35 -19.79
C GLY A 193 -12.20 -19.82 -20.02
N ILE A 194 -11.29 -20.38 -19.25
CA ILE A 194 -10.91 -21.80 -19.33
C ILE A 194 -11.96 -22.62 -18.57
N VAL A 195 -12.54 -23.62 -19.25
CA VAL A 195 -13.45 -24.59 -18.63
C VAL A 195 -12.62 -25.80 -18.19
N ILE A 196 -12.70 -26.11 -16.90
CA ILE A 196 -12.02 -27.26 -16.32
C ILE A 196 -13.05 -28.36 -16.14
N GLY A 197 -12.85 -29.51 -16.80
CA GLY A 197 -13.74 -30.68 -16.79
C GLY A 197 -13.20 -31.79 -15.91
#